data_c5be78331ff9b650a916fcbc651eeec4
#
_entry.id   c5be78331ff9b650a916fcbc651eeec4
#
_cell.length_a   1.000
_cell.length_b   1.000
_cell.length_c   1.000
_cell.angle_alpha   90.00
_cell.angle_beta   90.00
_cell.angle_gamma   90.00
#
_symmetry.space_group_name_H-M   'P 1'
#
loop_
_entity.id
_entity.type
_entity.pdbx_description
1 polymer ?
#
loop_
_entity_poly.entity_id
_entity_poly.type
_entity_poly.pdbx_seq_one_letter_code
_entity_poly.pdbx_strand_id
1 'polypeptide(L)'
;MASYQSLIQELSQLDPYEKAGYDSFCWTGTMLRHGQYLYLMTHGTDRHTLETLNDPPALREQGQIVALFHEKYGTTGLTEADFMPADSDVAVEKLLRYIEIPTHSHEFVECAYVLRGSCIHRIGENEVIQQEGSFILVPVPNRHQLIAVGDSLCLTMKIRLSHFVKMSIPHLPTMIYPISFQCGEDPAAENMLLFLYEQQKLALPYRNQLMEGAAAGLITYILQRYMDTMQPLYSIALRDERLLDMVNYMYNHYRTITLHDLAAEFHYNEPYLSRMFQEQAGRSFSETVKDFKLRKAAELLKTKSWKLDHICDEIGYKDTRQFIRSFKELYGMTPDRYRRMNPAPEAE
;
A
#
# COMPACT_ATOMS: atom_id res chain seq x y z
N MET A 1 -14.28 28.80 0.03
CA MET A 1 -13.93 27.43 -0.39
C MET A 1 -15.23 26.76 -0.75
N ALA A 2 -15.41 26.37 -2.03
CA ALA A 2 -16.53 25.49 -2.37
C ALA A 2 -16.34 24.23 -1.53
N SER A 3 -17.35 23.86 -0.77
CA SER A 3 -17.27 22.67 0.06
C SER A 3 -17.18 21.46 -0.88
N TYR A 4 -16.31 20.49 -0.62
CA TYR A 4 -16.25 19.24 -1.39
C TYR A 4 -17.50 18.36 -1.23
N GLN A 5 -18.57 18.87 -0.67
CA GLN A 5 -19.84 18.16 -0.50
C GLN A 5 -20.42 17.67 -1.84
N SER A 6 -20.36 18.51 -2.88
CA SER A 6 -20.80 18.09 -4.23
C SER A 6 -19.94 16.95 -4.79
N LEU A 7 -18.62 16.99 -4.55
CA LEU A 7 -17.71 15.93 -4.95
C LEU A 7 -17.99 14.63 -4.17
N ILE A 8 -18.19 14.71 -2.87
CA ILE A 8 -18.59 13.55 -2.06
C ILE A 8 -19.91 12.96 -2.57
N GLN A 9 -20.88 13.81 -2.90
CA GLN A 9 -22.16 13.36 -3.47
C GLN A 9 -21.97 12.67 -4.82
N GLU A 10 -21.14 13.21 -5.70
CA GLU A 10 -20.77 12.59 -7.00
C GLU A 10 -20.11 11.23 -6.78
N LEU A 11 -19.07 11.18 -5.93
CA LEU A 11 -18.35 9.96 -5.63
C LEU A 11 -19.20 8.89 -4.93
N SER A 12 -20.23 9.30 -4.22
CA SER A 12 -21.19 8.37 -3.57
C SER A 12 -22.12 7.68 -4.56
N GLN A 13 -22.26 8.19 -5.77
CA GLN A 13 -23.02 7.50 -6.83
C GLN A 13 -22.27 6.25 -7.29
N LEU A 14 -23.04 5.24 -7.68
CA LEU A 14 -22.47 4.03 -8.29
C LEU A 14 -22.01 4.35 -9.71
N ASP A 15 -20.74 4.07 -10.01
CA ASP A 15 -20.27 4.06 -11.38
C ASP A 15 -20.82 2.81 -12.14
N PRO A 16 -20.63 2.70 -13.46
CA PRO A 16 -21.16 1.58 -14.23
C PRO A 16 -20.72 0.19 -13.74
N TYR A 17 -19.48 0.06 -13.25
CA TYR A 17 -18.94 -1.21 -12.74
C TYR A 17 -19.51 -1.52 -11.35
N GLU A 18 -19.58 -0.53 -10.47
CA GLU A 18 -20.24 -0.66 -9.16
C GLU A 18 -21.72 -0.99 -9.32
N LYS A 19 -22.41 -0.41 -10.31
CA LYS A 19 -23.80 -0.71 -10.60
C LYS A 19 -23.98 -2.17 -11.03
N ALA A 20 -23.11 -2.67 -11.92
CA ALA A 20 -23.10 -4.07 -12.32
C ALA A 20 -22.84 -4.99 -11.11
N GLY A 21 -21.92 -4.62 -10.23
CA GLY A 21 -21.62 -5.33 -8.98
C GLY A 21 -22.80 -5.32 -8.02
N TYR A 22 -23.45 -4.19 -7.84
CA TYR A 22 -24.66 -4.05 -7.02
C TYR A 22 -25.81 -4.92 -7.53
N ASP A 23 -26.08 -4.89 -8.83
CA ASP A 23 -27.11 -5.70 -9.45
C ASP A 23 -26.82 -7.19 -9.28
N SER A 24 -25.58 -7.62 -9.51
CA SER A 24 -25.14 -8.99 -9.21
C SER A 24 -25.37 -9.35 -7.75
N PHE A 25 -24.97 -8.50 -6.83
CA PHE A 25 -25.12 -8.72 -5.39
C PHE A 25 -26.61 -8.82 -4.98
N CYS A 26 -27.47 -7.97 -5.51
CA CYS A 26 -28.91 -8.04 -5.23
C CYS A 26 -29.56 -9.32 -5.74
N TRP A 27 -29.09 -9.88 -6.87
CA TRP A 27 -29.65 -11.08 -7.48
C TRP A 27 -29.10 -12.37 -6.92
N THR A 28 -27.81 -12.43 -6.61
CA THR A 28 -27.09 -13.66 -6.28
C THR A 28 -26.57 -13.69 -4.83
N GLY A 29 -26.59 -12.56 -4.13
CA GLY A 29 -25.92 -12.39 -2.84
C GLY A 29 -24.39 -12.34 -2.93
N THR A 30 -23.83 -12.27 -4.15
CA THR A 30 -22.38 -12.29 -4.38
C THR A 30 -21.91 -11.06 -5.13
N MET A 31 -20.74 -10.52 -4.76
CA MET A 31 -20.09 -9.45 -5.48
C MET A 31 -19.55 -9.94 -6.84
N LEU A 32 -19.26 -9.00 -7.74
CA LEU A 32 -18.51 -9.34 -8.95
C LEU A 32 -17.14 -9.89 -8.60
N ARG A 33 -16.83 -11.05 -9.16
CA ARG A 33 -15.50 -11.64 -9.06
C ARG A 33 -14.50 -10.86 -9.92
N HIS A 34 -13.22 -10.93 -9.57
CA HIS A 34 -12.16 -10.24 -10.30
C HIS A 34 -12.19 -10.53 -11.82
N GLY A 35 -12.38 -11.78 -12.22
CA GLY A 35 -12.47 -12.15 -13.64
C GLY A 35 -13.66 -11.49 -14.35
N GLN A 36 -14.80 -11.39 -13.71
CA GLN A 36 -15.99 -10.69 -14.24
C GLN A 36 -15.70 -9.19 -14.38
N TYR A 37 -15.09 -8.57 -13.38
CA TYR A 37 -14.70 -7.17 -13.43
C TYR A 37 -13.72 -6.88 -14.58
N LEU A 38 -12.65 -7.68 -14.71
CA LEU A 38 -11.69 -7.54 -15.81
C LEU A 38 -12.35 -7.73 -17.18
N TYR A 39 -13.29 -8.66 -17.28
CA TYR A 39 -14.07 -8.87 -18.49
C TYR A 39 -14.91 -7.64 -18.84
N LEU A 40 -15.61 -7.05 -17.85
CA LEU A 40 -16.39 -5.83 -18.05
C LEU A 40 -15.50 -4.62 -18.41
N MET A 41 -14.30 -4.52 -17.87
CA MET A 41 -13.33 -3.48 -18.27
C MET A 41 -12.96 -3.58 -19.75
N THR A 42 -12.96 -4.78 -20.30
CA THR A 42 -12.57 -5.04 -21.70
C THR A 42 -13.76 -4.88 -22.66
N HIS A 43 -14.96 -5.31 -22.26
CA HIS A 43 -16.14 -5.41 -23.13
C HIS A 43 -17.21 -4.34 -22.83
N GLY A 44 -17.07 -3.58 -21.73
CA GLY A 44 -18.05 -2.61 -21.28
C GLY A 44 -19.14 -3.19 -20.37
N THR A 45 -20.06 -2.32 -19.96
CA THR A 45 -21.14 -2.61 -19.01
C THR A 45 -22.52 -2.47 -19.65
N ASP A 46 -22.62 -2.63 -20.98
CA ASP A 46 -23.92 -2.60 -21.66
C ASP A 46 -24.78 -3.83 -21.29
N ARG A 47 -26.08 -3.70 -21.57
CA ARG A 47 -27.05 -4.73 -21.17
C ARG A 47 -26.73 -6.12 -21.69
N HIS A 48 -26.29 -6.23 -22.94
CA HIS A 48 -25.98 -7.53 -23.54
C HIS A 48 -24.77 -8.18 -22.86
N THR A 49 -23.71 -7.41 -22.61
CA THR A 49 -22.51 -7.86 -21.89
C THR A 49 -22.86 -8.35 -20.49
N LEU A 50 -23.71 -7.63 -19.78
CA LEU A 50 -24.17 -8.01 -18.43
C LEU A 50 -25.03 -9.27 -18.44
N GLU A 51 -25.97 -9.41 -19.37
CA GLU A 51 -26.85 -10.58 -19.50
C GLU A 51 -26.05 -11.86 -19.85
N THR A 52 -24.97 -11.74 -20.62
CA THR A 52 -24.14 -12.88 -21.05
C THR A 52 -22.90 -13.12 -20.16
N LEU A 53 -22.73 -12.32 -19.11
CA LEU A 53 -21.51 -12.35 -18.26
C LEU A 53 -21.20 -13.75 -17.67
N ASN A 54 -22.23 -14.54 -17.41
CA ASN A 54 -22.11 -15.89 -16.84
C ASN A 54 -22.27 -17.02 -17.87
N ASP A 55 -22.36 -16.69 -19.14
CA ASP A 55 -22.45 -17.69 -20.20
C ASP A 55 -21.14 -18.42 -20.41
N PRO A 56 -21.14 -19.70 -20.84
CA PRO A 56 -19.93 -20.48 -21.00
C PRO A 56 -18.83 -19.84 -21.86
N PRO A 57 -19.11 -19.12 -22.95
CA PRO A 57 -18.08 -18.37 -23.68
C PRO A 57 -17.42 -17.29 -22.85
N ALA A 58 -18.21 -16.44 -22.19
CA ALA A 58 -17.72 -15.34 -21.34
C ALA A 58 -16.92 -15.88 -20.14
N LEU A 59 -17.36 -16.96 -19.50
CA LEU A 59 -16.63 -17.59 -18.39
C LEU A 59 -15.29 -18.14 -18.83
N ARG A 60 -15.17 -18.71 -20.04
CA ARG A 60 -13.86 -19.15 -20.58
C ARG A 60 -12.93 -17.98 -20.84
N GLU A 61 -13.44 -16.90 -21.40
CA GLU A 61 -12.66 -15.70 -21.68
C GLU A 61 -12.23 -14.98 -20.38
N GLN A 62 -13.11 -14.90 -19.38
CA GLN A 62 -12.74 -14.43 -18.04
C GLN A 62 -11.56 -15.25 -17.47
N GLY A 63 -11.61 -16.58 -17.60
CA GLY A 63 -10.50 -17.45 -17.19
C GLY A 63 -9.20 -17.14 -17.92
N GLN A 64 -9.25 -16.85 -19.22
CA GLN A 64 -8.09 -16.46 -20.01
C GLN A 64 -7.54 -15.09 -19.58
N ILE A 65 -8.41 -14.11 -19.38
CA ILE A 65 -8.03 -12.76 -18.92
C ILE A 65 -7.36 -12.85 -17.53
N VAL A 66 -7.93 -13.62 -16.61
CA VAL A 66 -7.33 -13.84 -15.28
C VAL A 66 -5.98 -14.54 -15.39
N ALA A 67 -5.85 -15.54 -16.28
CA ALA A 67 -4.58 -16.22 -16.49
C ALA A 67 -3.50 -15.28 -17.02
N LEU A 68 -3.82 -14.43 -18.00
CA LEU A 68 -2.93 -13.40 -18.52
C LEU A 68 -2.56 -12.35 -17.44
N PHE A 69 -3.52 -11.99 -16.61
CA PHE A 69 -3.28 -11.11 -15.46
C PHE A 69 -2.28 -11.77 -14.48
N HIS A 70 -2.47 -13.04 -14.15
CA HIS A 70 -1.55 -13.78 -13.29
C HIS A 70 -0.17 -14.01 -13.95
N GLU A 71 -0.11 -14.20 -15.26
CA GLU A 71 1.16 -14.30 -16.00
C GLU A 71 1.93 -12.98 -15.93
N LYS A 72 1.24 -11.85 -16.11
CA LYS A 72 1.83 -10.52 -16.09
C LYS A 72 2.29 -10.09 -14.69
N TYR A 73 1.49 -10.35 -13.68
CA TYR A 73 1.70 -9.84 -12.31
C TYR A 73 2.17 -10.90 -11.32
N GLY A 74 2.17 -12.18 -11.74
CA GLY A 74 2.50 -13.30 -10.87
C GLY A 74 1.52 -13.47 -9.72
N THR A 75 1.92 -14.28 -8.75
CA THR A 75 1.20 -14.41 -7.47
C THR A 75 1.59 -13.34 -6.46
N THR A 76 2.52 -12.45 -6.82
CA THR A 76 3.25 -11.61 -5.86
C THR A 76 2.85 -10.15 -5.86
N GLY A 77 2.21 -9.62 -6.92
CA GLY A 77 1.78 -8.26 -6.72
C GLY A 77 1.59 -7.39 -7.95
N LEU A 78 0.85 -6.35 -7.71
CA LEU A 78 0.57 -5.27 -8.64
C LEU A 78 1.78 -4.33 -8.68
N THR A 79 2.19 -3.92 -9.88
CA THR A 79 3.34 -3.04 -10.05
C THR A 79 2.92 -1.57 -10.02
N GLU A 80 3.86 -0.69 -9.70
CA GLU A 80 3.62 0.76 -9.75
C GLU A 80 3.11 1.20 -11.13
N ALA A 81 3.63 0.62 -12.21
CA ALA A 81 3.28 1.01 -13.58
C ALA A 81 1.83 0.72 -13.97
N ASP A 82 1.14 -0.16 -13.24
CA ASP A 82 -0.23 -0.55 -13.56
C ASP A 82 -1.27 0.37 -12.92
N PHE A 83 -0.89 1.04 -11.82
CA PHE A 83 -1.80 1.85 -11.01
C PHE A 83 -1.40 3.31 -10.90
N MET A 84 -0.19 3.64 -11.30
CA MET A 84 0.32 5.00 -11.16
C MET A 84 0.75 5.55 -12.52
N PRO A 85 0.30 6.75 -12.89
CA PRO A 85 0.78 7.42 -14.08
C PRO A 85 2.31 7.51 -14.07
N ALA A 86 2.94 7.36 -15.25
CA ALA A 86 4.40 7.41 -15.36
C ALA A 86 4.99 8.77 -14.90
N ASP A 87 4.17 9.80 -14.96
CA ASP A 87 4.50 11.19 -14.64
C ASP A 87 4.03 11.64 -13.24
N SER A 88 3.60 10.70 -12.37
CA SER A 88 3.15 11.01 -11.00
C SER A 88 3.68 10.02 -9.99
N ASP A 89 4.13 10.52 -8.84
CA ASP A 89 4.55 9.72 -7.70
C ASP A 89 3.42 9.47 -6.68
N VAL A 90 2.26 10.10 -6.91
CA VAL A 90 1.06 9.96 -6.08
C VAL A 90 -0.16 9.80 -6.98
N ALA A 91 -1.02 8.83 -6.68
CA ALA A 91 -2.31 8.65 -7.33
C ALA A 91 -3.41 8.45 -6.28
N VAL A 92 -4.61 8.93 -6.55
CA VAL A 92 -5.78 8.75 -5.65
C VAL A 92 -6.93 8.17 -6.44
N GLU A 93 -7.51 7.08 -5.93
CA GLU A 93 -8.60 6.37 -6.59
C GLU A 93 -9.75 6.10 -5.61
N LYS A 94 -10.94 5.98 -6.15
CA LYS A 94 -12.09 5.48 -5.42
C LYS A 94 -12.01 3.95 -5.32
N LEU A 95 -12.17 3.42 -4.12
CA LEU A 95 -12.35 1.98 -3.93
C LEU A 95 -13.75 1.59 -4.45
N LEU A 96 -13.78 0.72 -5.46
CA LEU A 96 -15.01 0.30 -6.09
C LEU A 96 -15.82 -0.64 -5.18
N ARG A 97 -17.11 -0.37 -5.03
CA ARG A 97 -18.04 -1.18 -4.25
C ARG A 97 -18.52 -2.39 -5.05
N TYR A 98 -18.84 -3.47 -4.32
CA TYR A 98 -19.41 -4.71 -4.88
C TYR A 98 -18.50 -5.44 -5.88
N ILE A 99 -17.19 -5.17 -5.85
CA ILE A 99 -16.19 -5.82 -6.68
C ILE A 99 -15.20 -6.53 -5.77
N GLU A 100 -15.05 -7.83 -5.96
CA GLU A 100 -14.10 -8.64 -5.21
C GLU A 100 -12.74 -8.65 -5.91
N ILE A 101 -11.83 -7.76 -5.47
CA ILE A 101 -10.42 -7.82 -5.86
C ILE A 101 -9.74 -8.88 -4.98
N PRO A 102 -8.99 -9.84 -5.56
CA PRO A 102 -8.32 -10.88 -4.76
C PRO A 102 -7.27 -10.28 -3.83
N THR A 103 -6.93 -11.04 -2.79
CA THR A 103 -5.81 -10.69 -1.90
C THR A 103 -4.54 -10.53 -2.72
N HIS A 104 -3.90 -9.37 -2.63
CA HIS A 104 -2.73 -9.00 -3.41
C HIS A 104 -1.69 -8.27 -2.55
N SER A 105 -0.51 -8.10 -3.08
CA SER A 105 0.50 -7.15 -2.62
C SER A 105 0.89 -6.22 -3.76
N HIS A 106 1.52 -5.12 -3.45
CA HIS A 106 1.95 -4.12 -4.42
C HIS A 106 3.32 -3.54 -4.07
N GLU A 107 3.96 -2.85 -5.03
CA GLU A 107 5.28 -2.23 -4.89
C GLU A 107 5.22 -0.79 -4.37
N PHE A 108 4.03 -0.22 -4.23
CA PHE A 108 3.79 1.13 -3.71
C PHE A 108 3.25 1.08 -2.28
N VAL A 109 3.33 2.20 -1.57
CA VAL A 109 2.62 2.37 -0.29
C VAL A 109 1.19 2.78 -0.59
N GLU A 110 0.23 2.09 0.03
CA GLU A 110 -1.17 2.44 -0.09
C GLU A 110 -1.68 3.05 1.21
N CYS A 111 -2.40 4.16 1.09
CA CYS A 111 -3.20 4.71 2.17
C CYS A 111 -4.67 4.64 1.75
N ALA A 112 -5.55 4.29 2.68
CA ALA A 112 -6.98 4.30 2.44
C ALA A 112 -7.67 5.18 3.50
N TYR A 113 -8.67 5.95 3.11
CA TYR A 113 -9.50 6.75 4.02
C TYR A 113 -10.98 6.44 3.79
N VAL A 114 -11.67 6.07 4.85
CA VAL A 114 -13.11 5.81 4.80
C VAL A 114 -13.85 7.13 5.02
N LEU A 115 -14.32 7.73 3.93
CA LEU A 115 -15.03 9.00 3.95
C LEU A 115 -16.48 8.85 4.43
N ARG A 116 -17.14 7.71 4.12
CA ARG A 116 -18.50 7.40 4.57
C ARG A 116 -18.65 5.90 4.75
N GLY A 117 -19.49 5.51 5.72
CA GLY A 117 -19.83 4.13 5.98
C GLY A 117 -18.66 3.30 6.52
N SER A 118 -18.42 2.12 5.92
CA SER A 118 -17.35 1.24 6.36
C SER A 118 -16.78 0.42 5.21
N CYS A 119 -15.54 -0.03 5.34
CA CYS A 119 -14.96 -1.04 4.47
C CYS A 119 -14.36 -2.19 5.29
N ILE A 120 -14.23 -3.36 4.66
CA ILE A 120 -13.59 -4.53 5.24
C ILE A 120 -12.15 -4.58 4.74
N HIS A 121 -11.22 -4.70 5.67
CA HIS A 121 -9.81 -4.89 5.36
C HIS A 121 -9.39 -6.30 5.80
N ARG A 122 -9.03 -7.15 4.82
CA ARG A 122 -8.48 -8.49 5.07
C ARG A 122 -6.98 -8.47 4.94
N ILE A 123 -6.28 -8.97 5.96
CA ILE A 123 -4.82 -9.03 6.02
C ILE A 123 -4.45 -10.40 6.58
N GLY A 124 -3.87 -11.28 5.74
CA GLY A 124 -3.69 -12.68 6.09
C GLY A 124 -5.04 -13.34 6.39
N GLU A 125 -5.15 -13.98 7.55
CA GLU A 125 -6.40 -14.61 8.02
C GLU A 125 -7.31 -13.64 8.79
N ASN A 126 -6.92 -12.37 8.90
CA ASN A 126 -7.64 -11.39 9.72
C ASN A 126 -8.57 -10.54 8.86
N GLU A 127 -9.73 -10.26 9.42
CA GLU A 127 -10.71 -9.34 8.84
C GLU A 127 -11.03 -8.25 9.85
N VAL A 128 -10.83 -7.00 9.44
CA VAL A 128 -11.08 -5.83 10.28
C VAL A 128 -12.04 -4.89 9.57
N ILE A 129 -13.10 -4.48 10.26
CA ILE A 129 -14.03 -3.48 9.74
C ILE A 129 -13.48 -2.09 10.07
N GLN A 130 -13.18 -1.33 9.03
CA GLN A 130 -12.76 0.05 9.12
C GLN A 130 -13.99 0.96 9.01
N GLN A 131 -14.21 1.76 10.03
CA GLN A 131 -15.36 2.67 10.09
C GLN A 131 -15.05 4.01 9.43
N GLU A 132 -16.07 4.83 9.23
CA GLU A 132 -15.95 6.21 8.79
C GLU A 132 -14.90 6.96 9.63
N GLY A 133 -14.05 7.75 8.98
CA GLY A 133 -12.94 8.44 9.61
C GLY A 133 -11.72 7.58 9.89
N SER A 134 -11.68 6.31 9.46
CA SER A 134 -10.46 5.50 9.54
C SER A 134 -9.50 5.88 8.42
N PHE A 135 -8.25 6.19 8.79
CA PHE A 135 -7.11 6.29 7.87
C PHE A 135 -6.25 5.04 8.02
N ILE A 136 -5.99 4.38 6.91
CA ILE A 136 -5.25 3.12 6.85
C ILE A 136 -3.97 3.37 6.08
N LEU A 137 -2.84 2.83 6.54
CA LEU A 137 -1.58 2.83 5.83
C LEU A 137 -1.08 1.39 5.69
N VAL A 138 -0.88 0.97 4.45
CA VAL A 138 -0.39 -0.35 4.08
C VAL A 138 1.01 -0.22 3.45
N PRO A 139 2.07 -0.52 4.20
CA PRO A 139 3.43 -0.49 3.67
C PRO A 139 3.72 -1.72 2.79
N VAL A 140 4.72 -1.60 1.94
CA VAL A 140 5.23 -2.71 1.10
C VAL A 140 6.03 -3.70 1.96
N PRO A 141 5.97 -5.00 1.72
CA PRO A 141 5.13 -5.80 0.82
C PRO A 141 4.02 -6.55 1.57
N ASN A 142 2.99 -5.88 2.01
CA ASN A 142 1.92 -6.54 2.77
C ASN A 142 0.81 -7.05 1.85
N ARG A 143 0.43 -8.32 2.02
CA ARG A 143 -0.72 -8.90 1.31
C ARG A 143 -2.00 -8.53 2.01
N HIS A 144 -2.91 -7.93 1.26
CA HIS A 144 -4.19 -7.49 1.80
C HIS A 144 -5.29 -7.47 0.74
N GLN A 145 -6.51 -7.21 1.19
CA GLN A 145 -7.69 -6.98 0.35
C GLN A 145 -8.57 -5.92 1.03
N LEU A 146 -9.00 -4.92 0.28
CA LEU A 146 -10.02 -3.97 0.69
C LEU A 146 -11.34 -4.29 -0.01
N ILE A 147 -12.44 -4.30 0.74
CA ILE A 147 -13.78 -4.62 0.24
C ILE A 147 -14.73 -3.52 0.68
N ALA A 148 -15.43 -2.94 -0.28
CA ALA A 148 -16.44 -1.92 -0.06
C ALA A 148 -17.81 -2.38 -0.54
N VAL A 149 -18.85 -2.16 0.28
CA VAL A 149 -20.24 -2.48 -0.03
C VAL A 149 -21.18 -1.43 0.58
N GLY A 150 -22.43 -1.45 0.21
CA GLY A 150 -23.44 -0.56 0.78
C GLY A 150 -23.22 0.89 0.37
N ASP A 151 -23.27 1.77 1.35
CA ASP A 151 -23.08 3.22 1.22
C ASP A 151 -21.62 3.66 1.45
N SER A 152 -20.70 2.69 1.56
CA SER A 152 -19.30 3.00 1.80
C SER A 152 -18.72 3.87 0.68
N LEU A 153 -17.93 4.86 1.09
CA LEU A 153 -17.11 5.67 0.22
C LEU A 153 -15.68 5.68 0.81
N CYS A 154 -14.78 5.02 0.13
CA CYS A 154 -13.38 4.97 0.50
C CYS A 154 -12.52 5.44 -0.67
N LEU A 155 -11.56 6.31 -0.39
CA LEU A 155 -10.51 6.69 -1.34
C LEU A 155 -9.21 6.02 -0.95
N THR A 156 -8.49 5.51 -1.92
CA THR A 156 -7.14 4.99 -1.76
C THR A 156 -6.14 5.95 -2.37
N MET A 157 -5.07 6.25 -1.65
CA MET A 157 -3.93 7.05 -2.11
C MET A 157 -2.73 6.12 -2.23
N LYS A 158 -2.19 6.03 -3.43
CA LYS A 158 -1.02 5.21 -3.77
C LYS A 158 0.19 6.12 -3.89
N ILE A 159 1.29 5.74 -3.27
CA ILE A 159 2.52 6.54 -3.26
C ILE A 159 3.68 5.64 -3.67
N ARG A 160 4.43 6.04 -4.72
CA ARG A 160 5.62 5.30 -5.12
C ARG A 160 6.55 5.10 -3.92
N LEU A 161 7.00 3.87 -3.72
CA LEU A 161 7.90 3.57 -2.61
C LEU A 161 9.12 4.49 -2.63
N SER A 162 9.65 4.78 -3.82
CA SER A 162 10.77 5.69 -4.00
C SER A 162 10.52 7.11 -3.50
N HIS A 163 9.29 7.59 -3.65
CA HIS A 163 8.89 8.92 -3.17
C HIS A 163 8.56 8.90 -1.67
N PHE A 164 7.84 7.87 -1.22
CA PHE A 164 7.50 7.68 0.19
C PHE A 164 8.74 7.71 1.11
N VAL A 165 9.82 7.04 0.69
CA VAL A 165 11.09 7.08 1.42
C VAL A 165 11.71 8.48 1.46
N LYS A 166 11.51 9.29 0.41
CA LYS A 166 12.01 10.69 0.36
C LYS A 166 11.24 11.64 1.27
N MET A 167 9.99 11.32 1.62
CA MET A 167 9.18 12.19 2.50
C MET A 167 9.81 12.42 3.87
N SER A 168 10.78 11.59 4.25
CA SER A 168 11.58 11.71 5.50
C SER A 168 10.69 11.91 6.75
N ILE A 169 9.50 11.33 6.76
CA ILE A 169 8.60 11.40 7.91
C ILE A 169 9.14 10.49 9.01
N PRO A 170 9.45 11.02 10.21
CA PRO A 170 9.98 10.22 11.31
C PRO A 170 9.07 9.03 11.63
N HIS A 171 9.64 7.89 11.97
CA HIS A 171 8.98 6.62 12.33
C HIS A 171 8.23 5.90 11.20
N LEU A 172 7.88 6.57 10.10
CA LEU A 172 7.18 5.95 8.98
C LEU A 172 7.99 4.85 8.27
N PRO A 173 9.31 5.01 8.06
CA PRO A 173 10.12 3.95 7.46
C PRO A 173 10.20 2.65 8.28
N THR A 174 9.88 2.71 9.57
CA THR A 174 9.87 1.53 10.46
C THR A 174 8.56 0.78 10.46
N MET A 175 7.51 1.35 9.87
CA MET A 175 6.22 0.69 9.76
C MET A 175 6.29 -0.40 8.70
N ILE A 176 6.30 -1.64 9.13
CA ILE A 176 6.44 -2.83 8.28
C ILE A 176 5.12 -3.61 8.15
N TYR A 177 4.10 -3.20 8.87
CA TYR A 177 2.77 -3.82 8.87
C TYR A 177 1.69 -2.76 8.68
N PRO A 178 0.53 -3.17 8.15
CA PRO A 178 -0.61 -2.27 8.00
C PRO A 178 -1.08 -1.73 9.35
N ILE A 179 -1.36 -0.44 9.37
CA ILE A 179 -1.84 0.29 10.55
C ILE A 179 -3.07 1.11 10.19
N SER A 180 -3.91 1.37 11.18
CA SER A 180 -5.00 2.32 11.06
C SER A 180 -4.96 3.38 12.15
N PHE A 181 -5.54 4.52 11.82
CA PHE A 181 -5.77 5.64 12.71
C PHE A 181 -7.27 5.94 12.69
N GLN A 182 -7.85 6.22 13.83
CA GLN A 182 -9.24 6.66 13.90
C GLN A 182 -9.28 8.17 14.02
N CYS A 183 -9.57 8.83 12.89
CA CYS A 183 -9.61 10.29 12.80
C CYS A 183 -10.99 10.87 13.11
N GLY A 184 -12.05 10.03 13.12
CA GLY A 184 -13.42 10.51 13.22
C GLY A 184 -13.81 11.40 12.02
N GLU A 185 -14.78 12.25 12.22
CA GLU A 185 -15.14 13.30 11.24
C GLU A 185 -14.09 14.41 11.30
N ASP A 186 -13.08 14.34 10.44
CA ASP A 186 -12.05 15.38 10.32
C ASP A 186 -12.09 16.05 8.93
N PRO A 187 -12.77 17.19 8.81
CA PRO A 187 -12.87 17.90 7.54
C PRO A 187 -11.52 18.33 6.95
N ALA A 188 -10.47 18.50 7.78
CA ALA A 188 -9.16 18.88 7.27
C ALA A 188 -8.49 17.69 6.55
N ALA A 189 -8.51 16.50 7.14
CA ALA A 189 -8.01 15.28 6.50
C ALA A 189 -8.82 14.93 5.24
N GLU A 190 -10.16 14.98 5.33
CA GLU A 190 -11.05 14.73 4.20
C GLU A 190 -10.77 15.70 3.04
N ASN A 191 -10.69 17.00 3.31
CA ASN A 191 -10.44 18.03 2.30
C ASN A 191 -9.06 17.88 1.65
N MET A 192 -8.03 17.49 2.39
CA MET A 192 -6.71 17.23 1.83
C MET A 192 -6.74 16.05 0.84
N LEU A 193 -7.45 14.97 1.18
CA LEU A 193 -7.57 13.81 0.31
C LEU A 193 -8.41 14.11 -0.94
N LEU A 194 -9.54 14.81 -0.78
CA LEU A 194 -10.40 15.23 -1.89
C LEU A 194 -9.68 16.23 -2.80
N PHE A 195 -8.89 17.13 -2.24
CA PHE A 195 -7.99 18.00 -3.00
C PHE A 195 -7.04 17.19 -3.89
N LEU A 196 -6.37 16.18 -3.34
CA LEU A 196 -5.49 15.29 -4.09
C LEU A 196 -6.25 14.57 -5.23
N TYR A 197 -7.44 14.06 -4.93
CA TYR A 197 -8.29 13.39 -5.93
C TYR A 197 -8.68 14.31 -7.10
N GLU A 198 -8.95 15.59 -6.85
CA GLU A 198 -9.24 16.55 -7.90
C GLU A 198 -7.99 17.00 -8.66
N GLN A 199 -6.89 17.28 -7.95
CA GLN A 199 -5.68 17.80 -8.59
C GLN A 199 -5.08 16.84 -9.61
N GLN A 200 -5.15 15.52 -9.37
CA GLN A 200 -4.63 14.54 -10.32
C GLN A 200 -5.31 14.58 -11.69
N LYS A 201 -6.55 15.07 -11.78
CA LYS A 201 -7.32 15.19 -13.03
C LYS A 201 -6.89 16.40 -13.88
N LEU A 202 -6.17 17.32 -13.28
CA LEU A 202 -5.78 18.59 -13.93
C LEU A 202 -4.41 18.46 -14.58
N ALA A 203 -4.30 18.82 -15.85
CA ALA A 203 -3.03 18.88 -16.58
C ALA A 203 -2.36 20.26 -16.38
N LEU A 204 -2.02 20.58 -15.12
CA LEU A 204 -1.42 21.87 -14.75
C LEU A 204 0.09 21.73 -14.47
N PRO A 205 0.87 22.80 -14.72
CA PRO A 205 2.27 22.86 -14.30
C PRO A 205 2.41 22.59 -12.78
N TYR A 206 3.49 21.95 -12.38
CA TYR A 206 3.80 21.65 -10.98
C TYR A 206 2.78 20.74 -10.25
N ARG A 207 1.87 20.08 -11.01
CA ARG A 207 0.88 19.15 -10.44
C ARG A 207 1.55 18.10 -9.55
N ASN A 208 2.62 17.48 -10.02
CA ASN A 208 3.29 16.40 -9.27
C ASN A 208 3.89 16.90 -7.96
N GLN A 209 4.60 18.02 -7.97
CA GLN A 209 5.16 18.62 -6.76
C GLN A 209 4.06 18.99 -5.76
N LEU A 210 2.91 19.46 -6.25
CA LEU A 210 1.75 19.77 -5.43
C LEU A 210 1.15 18.49 -4.81
N MET A 211 0.97 17.44 -5.62
CA MET A 211 0.46 16.13 -5.17
C MET A 211 1.38 15.51 -4.12
N GLU A 212 2.69 15.53 -4.36
CA GLU A 212 3.71 15.03 -3.45
C GLU A 212 3.71 15.75 -2.10
N GLY A 213 3.71 17.09 -2.15
CA GLY A 213 3.67 17.92 -0.94
C GLY A 213 2.37 17.76 -0.15
N ALA A 214 1.23 17.67 -0.83
CA ALA A 214 -0.07 17.48 -0.20
C ALA A 214 -0.21 16.08 0.42
N ALA A 215 0.28 15.03 -0.25
CA ALA A 215 0.31 13.67 0.29
C ALA A 215 1.18 13.57 1.55
N ALA A 216 2.38 14.15 1.53
CA ALA A 216 3.25 14.22 2.70
C ALA A 216 2.59 15.02 3.83
N GLY A 217 1.93 16.14 3.49
CA GLY A 217 1.17 16.97 4.44
C GLY A 217 0.04 16.20 5.11
N LEU A 218 -0.76 15.44 4.33
CA LEU A 218 -1.85 14.61 4.87
C LEU A 218 -1.32 13.55 5.84
N ILE A 219 -0.30 12.80 5.44
CA ILE A 219 0.28 11.75 6.30
C ILE A 219 0.84 12.37 7.58
N THR A 220 1.59 13.46 7.46
CA THR A 220 2.16 14.15 8.62
C THR A 220 1.06 14.69 9.56
N TYR A 221 -0.02 15.23 8.99
CA TYR A 221 -1.17 15.70 9.74
C TYR A 221 -1.83 14.57 10.54
N ILE A 222 -2.07 13.40 9.91
CA ILE A 222 -2.62 12.22 10.57
C ILE A 222 -1.72 11.76 11.71
N LEU A 223 -0.42 11.63 11.46
CA LEU A 223 0.54 11.20 12.49
C LEU A 223 0.62 12.20 13.66
N GLN A 224 0.63 13.50 13.36
CA GLN A 224 0.69 14.53 14.41
C GLN A 224 -0.53 14.50 15.31
N ARG A 225 -1.71 14.24 14.75
CA ARG A 225 -2.97 14.46 15.44
C ARG A 225 -3.58 13.18 16.02
N TYR A 226 -3.31 12.03 15.41
CA TYR A 226 -3.99 10.78 15.71
C TYR A 226 -3.06 9.63 16.08
N MET A 227 -1.80 9.91 16.43
CA MET A 227 -0.84 8.87 16.82
C MET A 227 -1.37 8.01 17.99
N ASP A 228 -2.08 8.62 18.93
CA ASP A 228 -2.66 7.93 20.10
C ASP A 228 -3.80 6.95 19.71
N THR A 229 -4.36 7.07 18.50
CA THR A 229 -5.40 6.16 17.98
C THR A 229 -4.83 5.07 17.09
N MET A 230 -3.51 5.06 16.89
CA MET A 230 -2.85 4.09 16.00
C MET A 230 -3.11 2.65 16.46
N GLN A 231 -3.58 1.84 15.53
CA GLN A 231 -3.82 0.41 15.75
C GLN A 231 -3.23 -0.41 14.60
N PRO A 232 -2.46 -1.46 14.89
CA PRO A 232 -2.07 -2.44 13.89
C PRO A 232 -3.30 -3.19 13.39
N LEU A 233 -3.35 -3.46 12.08
CA LEU A 233 -4.47 -4.16 11.45
C LEU A 233 -4.35 -5.71 11.47
N TYR A 234 -3.39 -6.23 12.20
CA TYR A 234 -3.36 -7.65 12.51
C TYR A 234 -4.20 -7.92 13.75
N SER A 235 -5.20 -8.78 13.66
CA SER A 235 -6.06 -9.18 14.79
C SER A 235 -5.41 -10.17 15.74
N ILE A 236 -4.15 -10.50 15.53
CA ILE A 236 -3.38 -11.06 16.61
C ILE A 236 -3.18 -9.88 17.55
N ALA A 237 -3.98 -9.87 18.61
CA ALA A 237 -3.76 -8.95 19.71
C ALA A 237 -2.27 -8.73 19.80
N LEU A 238 -1.81 -7.47 19.63
CA LEU A 238 -0.48 -7.11 20.09
C LEU A 238 -0.45 -7.53 21.56
N ARG A 239 -0.17 -8.82 21.79
CA ARG A 239 0.00 -9.36 23.14
C ARG A 239 1.19 -8.70 23.80
N ASP A 240 1.97 -7.99 22.96
CA ASP A 240 3.14 -7.28 23.42
C ASP A 240 3.17 -5.89 22.80
N GLU A 241 2.80 -4.88 23.59
CA GLU A 241 2.90 -3.45 23.24
C GLU A 241 4.33 -3.07 22.82
N ARG A 242 5.33 -3.89 23.18
CA ARG A 242 6.75 -3.69 22.87
C ARG A 242 7.15 -4.07 21.44
N LEU A 243 6.27 -4.67 20.62
CA LEU A 243 6.63 -5.01 19.25
C LEU A 243 7.04 -3.76 18.45
N LEU A 244 6.36 -2.65 18.65
CA LEU A 244 6.71 -1.38 18.03
C LEU A 244 8.11 -0.89 18.48
N ASP A 245 8.38 -0.99 19.78
CA ASP A 245 9.68 -0.65 20.33
C ASP A 245 10.78 -1.57 19.79
N MET A 246 10.49 -2.87 19.66
CA MET A 246 11.42 -3.83 19.04
C MET A 246 11.72 -3.48 17.58
N VAL A 247 10.70 -3.13 16.80
CA VAL A 247 10.89 -2.72 15.41
C VAL A 247 11.69 -1.41 15.31
N ASN A 248 11.41 -0.44 16.17
CA ASN A 248 12.20 0.78 16.26
C ASN A 248 13.65 0.52 16.67
N TYR A 249 13.86 -0.36 17.63
CA TYR A 249 15.20 -0.78 18.04
C TYR A 249 15.93 -1.48 16.90
N MET A 250 15.28 -2.41 16.19
CA MET A 250 15.83 -3.07 15.01
C MET A 250 16.20 -2.08 13.91
N TYR A 251 15.34 -1.07 13.65
CA TYR A 251 15.64 -0.04 12.66
C TYR A 251 16.86 0.79 13.02
N ASN A 252 17.01 1.15 14.28
CA ASN A 252 18.17 1.92 14.74
C ASN A 252 19.47 1.10 14.75
N HIS A 253 19.37 -0.24 14.79
CA HIS A 253 20.50 -1.15 14.86
C HIS A 253 20.60 -2.10 13.66
N TYR A 254 19.84 -1.88 12.59
CA TYR A 254 19.65 -2.81 11.46
C TYR A 254 20.97 -3.29 10.83
N ARG A 255 22.04 -2.51 10.94
CA ARG A 255 23.34 -2.83 10.34
C ARG A 255 23.91 -4.14 10.86
N THR A 256 23.82 -4.38 12.15
CA THR A 256 24.49 -5.50 12.84
C THR A 256 23.57 -6.35 13.71
N ILE A 257 22.34 -5.92 13.98
CA ILE A 257 21.44 -6.58 14.91
C ILE A 257 21.19 -8.05 14.56
N THR A 258 21.23 -8.89 15.59
CA THR A 258 20.85 -10.30 15.52
C THR A 258 19.57 -10.53 16.32
N LEU A 259 18.91 -11.68 16.09
CA LEU A 259 17.77 -12.08 16.91
C LEU A 259 18.16 -12.25 18.38
N HIS A 260 19.39 -12.69 18.63
CA HIS A 260 19.97 -12.79 19.98
C HIS A 260 20.04 -11.43 20.69
N ASP A 261 20.57 -10.40 19.99
CA ASP A 261 20.65 -9.05 20.55
C ASP A 261 19.27 -8.49 20.89
N LEU A 262 18.29 -8.69 20.00
CA LEU A 262 16.92 -8.27 20.24
C LEU A 262 16.30 -9.03 21.43
N ALA A 263 16.56 -10.33 21.53
CA ALA A 263 16.08 -11.16 22.64
C ALA A 263 16.65 -10.71 23.98
N ALA A 264 17.94 -10.39 24.01
CA ALA A 264 18.62 -9.87 25.20
C ALA A 264 18.06 -8.50 25.63
N GLU A 265 17.92 -7.56 24.68
CA GLU A 265 17.42 -6.20 24.96
C GLU A 265 16.02 -6.20 25.55
N PHE A 266 15.11 -7.00 24.98
CA PHE A 266 13.71 -7.01 25.38
C PHE A 266 13.37 -8.12 26.39
N HIS A 267 14.37 -8.86 26.88
CA HIS A 267 14.22 -9.94 27.87
C HIS A 267 13.30 -11.09 27.41
N TYR A 268 13.42 -11.47 26.14
CA TYR A 268 12.73 -12.62 25.56
C TYR A 268 13.70 -13.73 25.18
N ASN A 269 13.18 -14.91 24.86
CA ASN A 269 13.97 -15.96 24.21
C ASN A 269 13.77 -15.87 22.67
N GLU A 270 14.81 -16.26 21.92
CA GLU A 270 14.84 -16.22 20.47
C GLU A 270 13.69 -17.01 19.81
N PRO A 271 13.33 -18.24 20.28
CA PRO A 271 12.20 -18.98 19.71
C PRO A 271 10.86 -18.24 19.86
N TYR A 272 10.63 -17.56 20.98
CA TYR A 272 9.44 -16.76 21.18
C TYR A 272 9.40 -15.58 20.21
N LEU A 273 10.48 -14.81 20.12
CA LEU A 273 10.59 -13.68 19.18
C LEU A 273 10.41 -14.12 17.72
N SER A 274 11.07 -15.20 17.32
CA SER A 274 10.95 -15.74 15.96
C SER A 274 9.49 -16.06 15.62
N ARG A 275 8.77 -16.71 16.51
CA ARG A 275 7.35 -17.01 16.35
C ARG A 275 6.50 -15.75 16.37
N MET A 276 6.78 -14.83 17.30
CA MET A 276 6.06 -13.56 17.41
C MET A 276 6.17 -12.71 16.15
N PHE A 277 7.37 -12.59 15.55
CA PHE A 277 7.55 -11.88 14.27
C PHE A 277 6.75 -12.57 13.17
N GLN A 278 6.79 -13.89 13.07
CA GLN A 278 6.03 -14.62 12.06
C GLN A 278 4.52 -14.46 12.25
N GLU A 279 4.03 -14.53 13.48
CA GLU A 279 2.60 -14.47 13.81
C GLU A 279 2.06 -13.02 13.78
N GLN A 280 2.82 -12.05 14.27
CA GLN A 280 2.34 -10.67 14.44
C GLN A 280 2.76 -9.74 13.31
N ALA A 281 3.96 -9.91 12.72
CA ALA A 281 4.42 -9.12 11.61
C ALA A 281 4.23 -9.83 10.25
N GLY A 282 3.76 -11.07 10.23
CA GLY A 282 3.58 -11.88 9.02
C GLY A 282 4.89 -12.19 8.28
N ARG A 283 6.03 -11.95 8.92
CA ARG A 283 7.38 -12.07 8.34
C ARG A 283 8.42 -12.33 9.42
N SER A 284 9.51 -12.99 9.04
CA SER A 284 10.59 -13.27 9.97
C SER A 284 11.39 -12.02 10.37
N PHE A 285 12.07 -12.10 11.51
CA PHE A 285 13.07 -11.10 11.93
C PHE A 285 14.09 -10.80 10.81
N SER A 286 14.62 -11.84 10.18
CA SER A 286 15.63 -11.71 9.12
C SER A 286 15.10 -10.97 7.88
N GLU A 287 13.85 -11.22 7.48
CA GLU A 287 13.19 -10.51 6.38
C GLU A 287 12.97 -9.04 6.74
N THR A 288 12.61 -8.74 7.98
CA THR A 288 12.45 -7.37 8.47
C THR A 288 13.77 -6.60 8.43
N VAL A 289 14.85 -7.18 8.94
CA VAL A 289 16.19 -6.56 8.91
C VAL A 289 16.69 -6.41 7.46
N LYS A 290 16.47 -7.42 6.61
CA LYS A 290 16.78 -7.35 5.17
C LYS A 290 16.09 -6.15 4.51
N ASP A 291 14.83 -5.94 4.80
CA ASP A 291 14.04 -4.84 4.26
C ASP A 291 14.59 -3.47 4.69
N PHE A 292 14.91 -3.28 5.97
CA PHE A 292 15.53 -2.06 6.46
C PHE A 292 16.86 -1.75 5.76
N LYS A 293 17.71 -2.76 5.59
CA LYS A 293 19.00 -2.63 4.86
C LYS A 293 18.79 -2.19 3.42
N LEU A 294 17.84 -2.81 2.72
CA LEU A 294 17.59 -2.51 1.31
C LEU A 294 16.93 -1.13 1.11
N ARG A 295 16.04 -0.71 2.01
CA ARG A 295 15.48 0.66 2.00
C ARG A 295 16.55 1.69 2.23
N LYS A 296 17.45 1.46 3.18
CA LYS A 296 18.59 2.35 3.41
C LYS A 296 19.54 2.40 2.22
N ALA A 297 19.78 1.27 1.56
CA ALA A 297 20.53 1.24 0.30
C ALA A 297 19.89 2.10 -0.79
N ALA A 298 18.57 2.01 -0.95
CA ALA A 298 17.84 2.80 -1.93
C ALA A 298 17.96 4.31 -1.66
N GLU A 299 17.88 4.73 -0.40
CA GLU A 299 18.15 6.11 0.01
C GLU A 299 19.58 6.55 -0.34
N LEU A 300 20.59 5.74 0.02
CA LEU A 300 21.99 6.04 -0.27
C LEU A 300 22.28 6.11 -1.77
N LEU A 301 21.67 5.23 -2.57
CA LEU A 301 21.81 5.23 -4.03
C LEU A 301 21.30 6.52 -4.67
N LYS A 302 20.30 7.19 -4.07
CA LYS A 302 19.74 8.46 -4.54
C LYS A 302 20.49 9.69 -4.07
N THR A 303 21.05 9.61 -2.85
CA THR A 303 21.64 10.78 -2.17
C THR A 303 23.14 10.81 -2.21
N LYS A 304 23.80 9.69 -2.54
CA LYS A 304 25.25 9.55 -2.52
C LYS A 304 25.79 8.93 -3.81
N SER A 305 26.88 9.48 -4.31
CA SER A 305 27.63 8.91 -5.46
C SER A 305 28.57 7.76 -5.07
N TRP A 306 28.32 7.09 -3.95
CA TRP A 306 29.16 6.03 -3.42
C TRP A 306 29.18 4.80 -4.33
N LYS A 307 30.33 4.08 -4.33
CA LYS A 307 30.43 2.76 -4.97
C LYS A 307 29.51 1.76 -4.26
N LEU A 308 29.07 0.74 -4.98
CA LEU A 308 28.17 -0.29 -4.42
C LEU A 308 28.78 -1.01 -3.21
N ASP A 309 30.08 -1.30 -3.25
CA ASP A 309 30.77 -1.95 -2.12
C ASP A 309 30.70 -1.09 -0.86
N HIS A 310 30.87 0.23 -0.98
CA HIS A 310 30.74 1.16 0.16
C HIS A 310 29.29 1.18 0.69
N ILE A 311 28.29 1.15 -0.19
CA ILE A 311 26.88 1.06 0.23
C ILE A 311 26.63 -0.27 0.95
N CYS A 312 27.17 -1.38 0.43
CA CYS A 312 27.08 -2.69 1.08
C CYS A 312 27.65 -2.67 2.51
N ASP A 313 28.84 -2.11 2.68
CA ASP A 313 29.49 -1.98 3.98
C ASP A 313 28.63 -1.13 4.93
N GLU A 314 28.11 0.00 4.42
CA GLU A 314 27.28 0.92 5.22
C GLU A 314 26.00 0.29 5.71
N ILE A 315 25.34 -0.54 4.88
CA ILE A 315 24.10 -1.22 5.26
C ILE A 315 24.33 -2.58 5.94
N GLY A 316 25.58 -2.99 6.13
CA GLY A 316 25.94 -4.24 6.80
C GLY A 316 25.65 -5.49 5.97
N TYR A 317 25.84 -5.43 4.64
CA TYR A 317 25.91 -6.60 3.77
C TYR A 317 27.37 -7.03 3.61
N LYS A 318 27.65 -8.32 3.79
CA LYS A 318 29.00 -8.90 3.67
C LYS A 318 29.37 -9.25 2.22
N ASP A 319 28.37 -9.36 1.33
CA ASP A 319 28.55 -9.80 -0.05
C ASP A 319 27.72 -8.92 -0.99
N THR A 320 28.40 -8.18 -1.86
CA THR A 320 27.80 -7.29 -2.87
C THR A 320 26.91 -8.05 -3.85
N ARG A 321 27.21 -9.32 -4.18
CA ARG A 321 26.38 -10.13 -5.08
C ARG A 321 25.04 -10.48 -4.42
N GLN A 322 25.07 -10.84 -3.14
CA GLN A 322 23.88 -11.09 -2.35
C GLN A 322 23.03 -9.82 -2.23
N PHE A 323 23.67 -8.67 -1.99
CA PHE A 323 22.99 -7.38 -1.98
C PHE A 323 22.29 -7.09 -3.31
N ILE A 324 23.01 -7.17 -4.44
CA ILE A 324 22.45 -6.91 -5.78
C ILE A 324 21.23 -7.81 -6.05
N ARG A 325 21.33 -9.10 -5.71
CA ARG A 325 20.21 -10.04 -5.87
C ARG A 325 19.02 -9.64 -5.00
N SER A 326 19.22 -9.40 -3.72
CA SER A 326 18.18 -9.01 -2.78
C SER A 326 17.54 -7.68 -3.14
N PHE A 327 18.34 -6.72 -3.60
CA PHE A 327 17.86 -5.43 -4.07
C PHE A 327 16.99 -5.57 -5.33
N LYS A 328 17.44 -6.41 -6.28
CA LYS A 328 16.65 -6.70 -7.49
C LYS A 328 15.34 -7.43 -7.16
N GLU A 329 15.35 -8.35 -6.20
CA GLU A 329 14.14 -9.02 -5.71
C GLU A 329 13.12 -8.03 -5.16
N LEU A 330 13.57 -7.01 -4.40
CA LEU A 330 12.68 -6.03 -3.76
C LEU A 330 12.26 -4.90 -4.72
N TYR A 331 13.17 -4.39 -5.55
CA TYR A 331 12.94 -3.20 -6.38
C TYR A 331 12.77 -3.50 -7.88
N GLY A 332 12.72 -4.78 -8.28
CA GLY A 332 12.55 -5.19 -9.68
C GLY A 332 13.74 -4.86 -10.59
N MET A 333 14.76 -4.18 -10.08
CA MET A 333 15.93 -3.71 -10.86
C MET A 333 17.21 -3.72 -10.04
N THR A 334 18.36 -3.71 -10.75
CA THR A 334 19.66 -3.64 -10.08
C THR A 334 19.92 -2.28 -9.43
N PRO A 335 20.76 -2.21 -8.36
CA PRO A 335 21.13 -0.95 -7.70
C PRO A 335 21.64 0.12 -8.66
N ASP A 336 22.47 -0.26 -9.64
CA ASP A 336 23.02 0.68 -10.64
C ASP A 336 21.93 1.24 -11.58
N ARG A 337 20.97 0.40 -11.98
CA ARG A 337 19.83 0.86 -12.75
C ARG A 337 18.94 1.80 -11.93
N TYR A 338 18.71 1.44 -10.67
CA TYR A 338 17.94 2.26 -9.72
C TYR A 338 18.58 3.64 -9.52
N ARG A 339 19.91 3.72 -9.34
CA ARG A 339 20.68 4.97 -9.25
C ARG A 339 20.52 5.83 -10.49
N ARG A 340 20.63 5.24 -11.69
CA ARG A 340 20.49 5.99 -12.96
C ARG A 340 19.10 6.57 -13.15
N MET A 341 18.08 5.88 -12.69
CA MET A 341 16.70 6.38 -12.76
C MET A 341 16.38 7.41 -11.67
N ASN A 342 17.20 7.49 -10.63
CA ASN A 342 17.06 8.41 -9.52
C ASN A 342 18.40 9.10 -9.26
N PRO A 343 18.91 9.96 -10.17
CA PRO A 343 20.19 10.62 -9.97
C PRO A 343 20.16 11.49 -8.71
N ALA A 344 21.25 11.46 -7.94
CA ALA A 344 21.42 12.41 -6.85
C ALA A 344 21.32 13.84 -7.39
N PRO A 345 20.71 14.79 -6.67
CA PRO A 345 20.81 16.19 -7.02
C PRO A 345 22.28 16.57 -7.14
N GLU A 346 22.65 17.24 -8.22
CA GLU A 346 24.02 17.77 -8.38
C GLU A 346 24.33 18.62 -7.14
N ALA A 347 25.43 18.32 -6.48
CA ALA A 347 25.90 19.14 -5.37
C ALA A 347 26.30 20.49 -5.96
N GLU A 348 25.56 21.56 -5.62
CA GLU A 348 25.97 22.94 -5.85
C GLU A 348 27.27 23.27 -5.08
#